data_852c5b4ee7c7fa28590e1ec0db6622fa
#
_entry.id   852c5b4ee7c7fa28590e1ec0db6622fa
#
_cell.length_a   1.000
_cell.length_b   1.000
_cell.length_c   1.000
_cell.angle_alpha   90.00
_cell.angle_beta   90.00
_cell.angle_gamma   90.00
#
_symmetry.space_group_name_H-M   'P 1'
#
loop_
_entity.id
_entity.type
_entity.pdbx_description
1 polymer ?
#
loop_
_entity_poly.entity_id
_entity_poly.type
_entity_poly.pdbx_seq_one_letter_code
_entity_poly.pdbx_strand_id
1 'polypeptide(L)'
;AFNGADGETLSEAEKTFGMSISELNEFCLALSSYISKLNDKGTVRIKTSNSLWIESSYKDYIKQEYVDEVAKYYDPEIFSLPFDNSAVKKINEWTDKNTDGMIKKLVEKYTDMRLALINALFVKGDWADKTENTFKNNFTCLDGKVTEGNFFGGNGGLYETENAYAIKRYLQCGAYYLG
;
A
#
# COMPACT_ATOMS: atom_id res chain seq x y z
N ALA A 1 1.34 12.62 3.63
CA ALA A 1 2.26 13.18 4.62
C ALA A 1 3.03 14.39 4.06
N PHE A 2 3.73 14.24 2.93
CA PHE A 2 4.65 15.27 2.42
C PHE A 2 3.97 16.57 1.98
N ASN A 3 2.71 16.56 1.58
CA ASN A 3 1.96 17.79 1.29
C ASN A 3 1.76 18.73 2.50
N GLY A 4 2.05 18.24 3.69
CA GLY A 4 2.07 19.03 4.92
C GLY A 4 3.48 19.31 5.46
N ALA A 5 4.53 18.91 4.71
CA ALA A 5 5.91 19.16 5.08
C ALA A 5 6.38 20.54 4.61
N ASP A 6 7.32 21.12 5.34
CA ASP A 6 7.96 22.38 5.01
C ASP A 6 9.46 22.34 5.37
N GLY A 7 10.24 23.26 4.84
CA GLY A 7 11.66 23.42 5.14
C GLY A 7 12.50 22.18 4.84
N GLU A 8 13.27 21.75 5.82
CA GLU A 8 14.21 20.62 5.69
C GLU A 8 13.49 19.30 5.40
N THR A 9 12.37 19.01 6.08
CA THR A 9 11.56 17.80 5.87
C THR A 9 11.05 17.69 4.43
N LEU A 10 10.61 18.79 3.84
CA LEU A 10 10.19 18.84 2.44
C LEU A 10 11.38 18.55 1.52
N SER A 11 12.51 19.19 1.75
CA SER A 11 13.73 18.99 0.94
C SER A 11 14.24 17.55 0.99
N GLU A 12 14.21 16.91 2.16
CA GLU A 12 14.59 15.50 2.33
C GLU A 12 13.63 14.57 1.58
N ALA A 13 12.33 14.87 1.62
CA ALA A 13 11.33 14.10 0.89
C ALA A 13 11.55 14.18 -0.62
N GLU A 14 11.71 15.39 -1.18
CA GLU A 14 11.97 15.60 -2.61
C GLU A 14 13.26 14.93 -3.07
N LYS A 15 14.33 15.00 -2.27
CA LYS A 15 15.58 14.30 -2.52
C LYS A 15 15.39 12.78 -2.53
N THR A 16 14.60 12.25 -1.61
CA THR A 16 14.35 10.80 -1.49
C THR A 16 13.56 10.27 -2.69
N PHE A 17 12.56 11.01 -3.15
CA PHE A 17 11.77 10.64 -4.32
C PHE A 17 12.42 11.01 -5.65
N GLY A 18 13.44 11.88 -5.65
CA GLY A 18 14.07 12.38 -6.86
C GLY A 18 13.16 13.30 -7.70
N MET A 19 12.12 13.86 -7.10
CA MET A 19 11.15 14.74 -7.74
C MET A 19 10.52 15.70 -6.72
N SER A 20 10.00 16.83 -7.19
CA SER A 20 9.24 17.77 -6.36
C SER A 20 7.92 17.16 -5.88
N ILE A 21 7.36 17.71 -4.79
CA ILE A 21 6.04 17.28 -4.29
C ILE A 21 4.95 17.48 -5.34
N SER A 22 5.03 18.56 -6.14
CA SER A 22 4.07 18.79 -7.24
C SER A 22 4.13 17.68 -8.28
N GLU A 23 5.33 17.28 -8.70
CA GLU A 23 5.53 16.18 -9.66
C GLU A 23 5.07 14.85 -9.06
N LEU A 24 5.33 14.59 -7.78
CA LEU A 24 4.87 13.40 -7.07
C LEU A 24 3.34 13.35 -7.02
N ASN A 25 2.67 14.45 -6.76
CA ASN A 25 1.22 14.56 -6.74
C ASN A 25 0.62 14.22 -8.12
N GLU A 26 1.14 14.80 -9.20
CA GLU A 26 0.70 14.52 -10.56
C GLU A 26 0.97 13.05 -10.95
N PHE A 27 2.12 12.50 -10.55
CA PHE A 27 2.43 11.08 -10.74
C PHE A 27 1.42 10.18 -10.03
N CYS A 28 1.07 10.46 -8.78
CA CYS A 28 0.10 9.69 -8.01
C CYS A 28 -1.30 9.73 -8.64
N LEU A 29 -1.72 10.90 -9.14
CA LEU A 29 -2.99 11.06 -9.86
C LEU A 29 -3.00 10.25 -11.17
N ALA A 30 -1.92 10.31 -11.96
CA ALA A 30 -1.77 9.53 -13.17
C ALA A 30 -1.77 8.02 -12.89
N LEU A 31 -1.08 7.59 -11.83
CA LEU A 31 -1.05 6.19 -11.39
C LEU A 31 -2.44 5.69 -10.99
N SER A 32 -3.19 6.48 -10.22
CA SER A 32 -4.57 6.15 -9.85
C SER A 32 -5.47 5.98 -11.08
N SER A 33 -5.36 6.88 -12.05
CA SER A 33 -6.08 6.79 -13.33
C SER A 33 -5.68 5.53 -14.12
N TYR A 34 -4.40 5.18 -14.14
CA TYR A 34 -3.91 3.96 -14.78
C TYR A 34 -4.46 2.69 -14.10
N ILE A 35 -4.45 2.64 -12.77
CA ILE A 35 -5.01 1.52 -11.99
C ILE A 35 -6.50 1.34 -12.30
N SER A 36 -7.26 2.42 -12.37
CA SER A 36 -8.68 2.36 -12.76
C SER A 36 -8.86 1.67 -14.12
N LYS A 37 -8.07 2.06 -15.13
CA LYS A 37 -8.12 1.44 -16.47
C LYS A 37 -7.71 -0.04 -16.48
N LEU A 38 -6.83 -0.47 -15.57
CA LEU A 38 -6.51 -1.89 -15.43
C LEU A 38 -7.69 -2.67 -14.86
N ASN A 39 -8.37 -2.12 -13.86
CA ASN A 39 -9.56 -2.73 -13.26
C ASN A 39 -10.70 -2.91 -14.27
N ASP A 40 -10.87 -1.98 -15.20
CA ASP A 40 -11.91 -2.04 -16.23
C ASP A 40 -11.77 -3.26 -17.15
N LYS A 41 -10.58 -3.85 -17.24
CA LYS A 41 -10.35 -5.09 -18.00
C LYS A 41 -10.88 -6.35 -17.31
N GLY A 42 -11.23 -6.28 -16.02
CA GLY A 42 -11.88 -7.35 -15.26
C GLY A 42 -11.00 -8.55 -14.89
N THR A 43 -9.73 -8.60 -15.31
CA THR A 43 -8.81 -9.72 -15.06
C THR A 43 -7.91 -9.51 -13.83
N VAL A 44 -7.88 -8.30 -13.32
CA VAL A 44 -7.19 -7.92 -12.09
C VAL A 44 -8.05 -6.94 -11.32
N ARG A 45 -8.00 -6.99 -10.02
CA ARG A 45 -8.60 -6.00 -9.13
C ARG A 45 -7.51 -5.38 -8.26
N ILE A 46 -7.23 -4.12 -8.51
CA ILE A 46 -6.29 -3.32 -7.73
C ILE A 46 -7.09 -2.20 -7.06
N LYS A 47 -7.05 -2.13 -5.75
CA LYS A 47 -7.71 -1.09 -4.98
C LYS A 47 -6.68 -0.37 -4.14
N THR A 48 -6.55 0.93 -4.34
CA THR A 48 -5.83 1.84 -3.46
C THR A 48 -6.85 2.65 -2.68
N SER A 49 -6.69 2.72 -1.38
CA SER A 49 -7.57 3.49 -0.51
C SER A 49 -6.73 4.29 0.46
N ASN A 50 -7.06 5.56 0.61
CA ASN A 50 -6.37 6.47 1.51
C ASN A 50 -7.33 6.93 2.59
N SER A 51 -6.84 7.12 3.80
CA SER A 51 -7.62 7.78 4.84
C SER A 51 -6.76 8.67 5.73
N LEU A 52 -7.37 9.76 6.15
CA LEU A 52 -6.82 10.74 7.06
C LEU A 52 -7.68 10.73 8.34
N TRP A 53 -7.07 10.38 9.45
CA TRP A 53 -7.72 10.34 10.76
C TRP A 53 -7.16 11.45 11.62
N ILE A 54 -8.03 12.31 12.14
CA ILE A 54 -7.67 13.50 12.92
C ILE A 54 -8.29 13.34 14.31
N GLU A 55 -7.47 13.41 15.36
CA GLU A 55 -7.98 13.53 16.72
C GLU A 55 -8.82 14.81 16.81
N SER A 56 -10.06 14.70 17.34
CA SER A 56 -11.07 15.77 17.25
C SER A 56 -10.62 17.09 17.86
N SER A 57 -9.83 17.06 18.93
CA SER A 57 -9.26 18.26 19.58
C SER A 57 -8.19 18.96 18.72
N TYR A 58 -7.69 18.31 17.67
CA TYR A 58 -6.69 18.85 16.76
C TYR A 58 -7.25 19.27 15.42
N LYS A 59 -8.54 19.15 15.18
CA LYS A 59 -9.17 19.46 13.91
C LYS A 59 -8.88 20.90 13.44
N ASP A 60 -8.93 21.86 14.34
CA ASP A 60 -8.76 23.28 14.03
C ASP A 60 -7.30 23.65 13.73
N TYR A 61 -6.34 22.77 14.02
CA TYR A 61 -4.93 22.95 13.66
C TYR A 61 -4.60 22.46 12.25
N ILE A 62 -5.50 21.72 11.61
CA ILE A 62 -5.30 21.23 10.23
C ILE A 62 -5.72 22.33 9.26
N LYS A 63 -4.76 22.82 8.46
CA LYS A 63 -5.02 23.84 7.45
C LYS A 63 -5.93 23.31 6.36
N GLN A 64 -6.92 24.09 5.95
CA GLN A 64 -7.84 23.72 4.88
C GLN A 64 -7.11 23.47 3.56
N GLU A 65 -6.08 24.27 3.26
CA GLU A 65 -5.24 24.10 2.07
C GLU A 65 -4.61 22.70 1.97
N TYR A 66 -4.16 22.15 3.11
CA TYR A 66 -3.64 20.78 3.15
C TYR A 66 -4.74 19.75 2.84
N VAL A 67 -5.94 19.93 3.39
CA VAL A 67 -7.08 19.06 3.14
C VAL A 67 -7.47 19.08 1.66
N ASP A 68 -7.54 20.28 1.07
CA ASP A 68 -7.90 20.47 -0.33
C ASP A 68 -6.87 19.83 -1.27
N GLU A 69 -5.58 19.99 -0.95
CA GLU A 69 -4.48 19.42 -1.72
C GLU A 69 -4.50 17.87 -1.69
N VAL A 70 -4.64 17.27 -0.51
CA VAL A 70 -4.70 15.81 -0.41
C VAL A 70 -5.99 15.24 -1.01
N ALA A 71 -7.11 15.96 -0.92
CA ALA A 71 -8.35 15.55 -1.55
C ALA A 71 -8.21 15.52 -3.07
N LYS A 72 -7.59 16.53 -3.65
CA LYS A 72 -7.39 16.65 -5.10
C LYS A 72 -6.59 15.50 -5.69
N TYR A 73 -5.51 15.08 -5.04
CA TYR A 73 -4.55 14.12 -5.62
C TYR A 73 -4.69 12.69 -5.10
N TYR A 74 -5.27 12.50 -3.92
CA TYR A 74 -5.26 11.19 -3.24
C TYR A 74 -6.64 10.68 -2.86
N ASP A 75 -7.69 11.50 -2.99
CA ASP A 75 -9.09 11.18 -2.67
C ASP A 75 -9.25 10.39 -1.35
N PRO A 76 -8.74 10.90 -0.21
CA PRO A 76 -8.80 10.18 1.05
C PRO A 76 -10.18 10.28 1.69
N GLU A 77 -10.62 9.23 2.38
CA GLU A 77 -11.67 9.35 3.37
C GLU A 77 -11.11 10.10 4.61
N ILE A 78 -11.76 11.17 5.04
CA ILE A 78 -11.30 12.03 6.13
C ILE A 78 -12.21 11.86 7.34
N PHE A 79 -11.62 11.52 8.48
CA PHE A 79 -12.32 11.28 9.73
C PHE A 79 -11.78 12.19 10.82
N SER A 80 -12.69 12.84 11.57
CA SER A 80 -12.37 13.56 12.80
C SER A 80 -13.17 12.98 13.95
N LEU A 81 -12.49 12.38 14.92
CA LEU A 81 -13.10 11.69 16.06
C LEU A 81 -12.11 11.63 17.25
N PRO A 82 -12.60 11.43 18.49
CA PRO A 82 -11.70 11.17 19.60
C PRO A 82 -10.87 9.92 19.37
N PHE A 83 -9.56 9.99 19.60
CA PHE A 83 -8.68 8.83 19.48
C PHE A 83 -8.72 8.00 20.76
N ASP A 84 -9.69 7.12 20.82
CA ASP A 84 -9.93 6.16 21.89
C ASP A 84 -10.15 4.74 21.31
N ASN A 85 -10.68 3.84 22.11
CA ASN A 85 -10.98 2.48 21.67
C ASN A 85 -12.02 2.44 20.52
N SER A 86 -12.88 3.45 20.38
CA SER A 86 -13.82 3.54 19.26
C SER A 86 -13.11 3.90 17.96
N ALA A 87 -12.07 4.71 18.02
CA ALA A 87 -11.21 5.00 16.86
C ALA A 87 -10.48 3.74 16.38
N VAL A 88 -9.91 2.97 17.30
CA VAL A 88 -9.28 1.67 16.98
C VAL A 88 -10.25 0.76 16.21
N LYS A 89 -11.49 0.65 16.69
CA LYS A 89 -12.52 -0.16 16.03
C LYS A 89 -12.81 0.35 14.61
N LYS A 90 -13.03 1.66 14.44
CA LYS A 90 -13.33 2.27 13.14
C LYS A 90 -12.18 2.15 12.15
N ILE A 91 -10.94 2.32 12.60
CA ILE A 91 -9.75 2.14 11.76
C ILE A 91 -9.66 0.69 11.27
N ASN A 92 -9.89 -0.28 12.14
CA ASN A 92 -9.88 -1.69 11.77
C ASN A 92 -11.02 -2.05 10.81
N GLU A 93 -12.23 -1.55 11.04
CA GLU A 93 -13.37 -1.71 10.13
C GLU A 93 -13.09 -1.10 8.75
N TRP A 94 -12.48 0.09 8.70
CA TRP A 94 -12.08 0.73 7.46
C TRP A 94 -11.03 -0.11 6.71
N THR A 95 -10.03 -0.62 7.42
CA THR A 95 -8.97 -1.44 6.84
C THR A 95 -9.53 -2.76 6.30
N ASP A 96 -10.36 -3.45 7.07
CA ASP A 96 -11.02 -4.70 6.66
C ASP A 96 -11.82 -4.50 5.37
N LYS A 97 -12.66 -3.48 5.32
CA LYS A 97 -13.45 -3.09 4.14
C LYS A 97 -12.57 -2.77 2.92
N ASN A 98 -11.45 -2.05 3.14
CA ASN A 98 -10.61 -1.58 2.05
C ASN A 98 -9.55 -2.59 1.58
N THR A 99 -9.38 -3.69 2.32
CA THR A 99 -8.54 -4.83 1.95
C THR A 99 -9.32 -6.11 1.62
N ASP A 100 -10.62 -5.99 1.39
CA ASP A 100 -11.52 -7.11 1.03
C ASP A 100 -11.46 -8.25 2.06
N GLY A 101 -11.39 -7.90 3.36
CA GLY A 101 -11.32 -8.84 4.48
C GLY A 101 -9.94 -9.43 4.76
N MET A 102 -8.90 -9.05 4.01
CA MET A 102 -7.55 -9.61 4.20
C MET A 102 -6.84 -9.08 5.44
N ILE A 103 -7.06 -7.81 5.79
CA ILE A 103 -6.47 -7.19 6.99
C ILE A 103 -7.60 -6.77 7.92
N LYS A 104 -7.95 -7.65 8.86
CA LYS A 104 -9.03 -7.41 9.83
C LYS A 104 -8.62 -6.54 11.00
N LYS A 105 -7.32 -6.46 11.28
CA LYS A 105 -6.79 -5.75 12.44
C LYS A 105 -5.46 -5.10 12.10
N LEU A 106 -5.48 -3.78 11.93
CA LEU A 106 -4.31 -2.95 11.69
C LEU A 106 -3.77 -2.35 12.99
N VAL A 107 -4.68 -1.93 13.88
CA VAL A 107 -4.34 -1.28 15.14
C VAL A 107 -4.87 -2.14 16.29
N GLU A 108 -4.03 -2.42 17.28
CA GLU A 108 -4.40 -3.26 18.42
C GLU A 108 -4.95 -2.46 19.62
N LYS A 109 -4.36 -1.31 19.84
CA LYS A 109 -4.69 -0.45 20.98
C LYS A 109 -4.53 1.01 20.59
N TYR A 110 -5.23 1.86 21.31
CA TYR A 110 -5.03 3.29 21.24
C TYR A 110 -3.59 3.66 21.66
N THR A 111 -3.01 4.60 20.95
CA THR A 111 -1.76 5.27 21.29
C THR A 111 -1.98 6.77 21.28
N ASP A 112 -1.14 7.56 21.94
CA ASP A 112 -1.27 9.02 22.01
C ASP A 112 -0.90 9.67 20.66
N MET A 113 -1.71 9.37 19.62
CA MET A 113 -1.60 9.96 18.29
C MET A 113 -2.47 11.19 18.19
N ARG A 114 -2.10 12.12 17.31
CA ARG A 114 -2.89 13.29 16.93
C ARG A 114 -3.42 13.20 15.53
N LEU A 115 -2.69 12.48 14.68
CA LEU A 115 -2.99 12.28 13.28
C LEU A 115 -2.58 10.86 12.89
N ALA A 116 -3.39 10.19 12.08
CA ALA A 116 -3.00 8.96 11.41
C ALA A 116 -3.31 9.04 9.91
N LEU A 117 -2.33 8.68 9.11
CA LEU A 117 -2.45 8.53 7.66
C LEU A 117 -2.39 7.04 7.36
N ILE A 118 -3.41 6.51 6.72
CA ILE A 118 -3.48 5.09 6.40
C ILE A 118 -3.68 4.94 4.90
N ASN A 119 -2.79 4.19 4.28
CA ASN A 119 -2.93 3.73 2.91
C ASN A 119 -3.15 2.22 2.91
N ALA A 120 -4.14 1.74 2.16
CA ALA A 120 -4.38 0.34 1.92
C ALA A 120 -4.24 0.03 0.43
N LEU A 121 -3.40 -0.94 0.10
CA LEU A 121 -3.26 -1.50 -1.24
C LEU A 121 -3.78 -2.93 -1.23
N PHE A 122 -4.76 -3.20 -2.05
CA PHE A 122 -5.29 -4.54 -2.30
C PHE A 122 -5.07 -4.90 -3.76
N VAL A 123 -4.49 -6.08 -4.00
CA VAL A 123 -4.27 -6.61 -5.35
C VAL A 123 -4.79 -8.04 -5.41
N LYS A 124 -5.65 -8.32 -6.37
CA LYS A 124 -6.17 -9.64 -6.67
C LYS A 124 -6.18 -9.86 -8.18
N GLY A 125 -5.59 -10.94 -8.63
CA GLY A 125 -5.57 -11.30 -10.04
C GLY A 125 -5.12 -12.74 -10.24
N ASP A 126 -5.48 -13.31 -11.38
CA ASP A 126 -5.02 -14.63 -11.76
C ASP A 126 -3.63 -14.54 -12.41
N TRP A 127 -2.78 -15.51 -12.09
CA TRP A 127 -1.48 -15.62 -12.74
C TRP A 127 -1.64 -15.96 -14.23
N ALA A 128 -0.81 -15.36 -15.07
CA ALA A 128 -0.79 -15.68 -16.51
C ALA A 128 -0.37 -17.14 -16.73
N ASP A 129 0.61 -17.60 -15.93
CA ASP A 129 1.00 -19.00 -15.88
C ASP A 129 0.32 -19.66 -14.69
N LYS A 130 -0.64 -20.54 -14.94
CA LYS A 130 -1.20 -21.41 -13.90
C LYS A 130 -0.13 -22.42 -13.51
N THR A 131 0.52 -22.17 -12.37
CA THR A 131 1.46 -23.13 -11.78
C THR A 131 0.69 -24.27 -11.13
N GLU A 132 0.33 -25.27 -11.91
CA GLU A 132 -0.32 -26.48 -11.40
C GLU A 132 0.70 -27.43 -10.73
N ASN A 133 1.99 -27.21 -10.98
CA ASN A 133 3.06 -28.06 -10.48
C ASN A 133 3.64 -27.53 -9.18
N THR A 134 3.15 -28.03 -8.07
CA THR A 134 3.88 -27.97 -6.81
C THR A 134 4.78 -29.19 -6.69
N PHE A 135 5.99 -29.00 -6.24
CA PHE A 135 6.93 -30.08 -5.95
C PHE A 135 7.53 -29.89 -4.56
N LYS A 136 7.88 -30.99 -3.95
CA LYS A 136 8.55 -30.98 -2.66
C LYS A 136 10.06 -30.85 -2.86
N ASN A 137 10.67 -30.00 -2.06
CA ASN A 137 12.11 -29.82 -2.04
C ASN A 137 12.57 -29.40 -0.65
N ASN A 138 13.86 -29.55 -0.40
CA ASN A 138 14.47 -29.12 0.85
C ASN A 138 14.66 -27.60 0.88
N PHE A 139 14.31 -27.00 2.00
CA PHE A 139 14.55 -25.60 2.32
C PHE A 139 15.50 -25.53 3.52
N THR A 140 16.61 -24.84 3.36
CA THR A 140 17.57 -24.60 4.46
C THR A 140 17.19 -23.30 5.16
N CYS A 141 16.78 -23.41 6.42
CA CYS A 141 16.45 -22.27 7.27
C CYS A 141 17.70 -21.47 7.67
N LEU A 142 17.51 -20.27 8.16
CA LEU A 142 18.62 -19.37 8.56
C LEU A 142 19.51 -19.96 9.67
N ASP A 143 18.95 -20.82 10.52
CA ASP A 143 19.64 -21.58 11.57
C ASP A 143 20.37 -22.84 11.05
N GLY A 144 20.39 -23.06 9.73
CA GLY A 144 21.00 -24.22 9.07
C GLY A 144 20.14 -25.49 9.09
N LYS A 145 18.95 -25.45 9.72
CA LYS A 145 18.04 -26.60 9.74
C LYS A 145 17.41 -26.77 8.35
N VAL A 146 17.44 -28.02 7.86
CA VAL A 146 16.80 -28.39 6.61
C VAL A 146 15.37 -28.90 6.89
N THR A 147 14.38 -28.31 6.21
CA THR A 147 12.98 -28.74 6.25
C THR A 147 12.47 -29.02 4.85
N GLU A 148 11.56 -29.95 4.69
CA GLU A 148 10.86 -30.17 3.43
C GLU A 148 9.75 -29.12 3.28
N GLY A 149 9.67 -28.46 2.13
CA GLY A 149 8.65 -27.48 1.79
C GLY A 149 8.01 -27.78 0.44
N ASN A 150 6.82 -27.21 0.21
CA ASN A 150 6.19 -27.21 -1.10
C ASN A 150 6.66 -25.99 -1.89
N PHE A 151 7.20 -26.21 -3.06
CA PHE A 151 7.69 -25.19 -3.96
C PHE A 151 6.79 -25.12 -5.19
N PHE A 152 6.69 -23.92 -5.76
CA PHE A 152 6.01 -23.68 -7.02
C PHE A 152 7.05 -23.60 -8.14
N GLY A 153 6.85 -24.41 -9.18
CA GLY A 153 7.52 -24.19 -10.47
C GLY A 153 6.80 -23.09 -11.26
N GLY A 154 7.49 -22.32 -12.04
CA GLY A 154 6.87 -21.32 -12.92
C GLY A 154 7.89 -20.56 -13.76
N ASN A 155 7.41 -20.06 -14.90
CA ASN A 155 8.21 -19.20 -15.76
C ASN A 155 8.21 -17.79 -15.19
N GLY A 156 9.37 -17.23 -14.96
CA GLY A 156 9.55 -15.86 -14.46
C GLY A 156 10.93 -15.35 -14.82
N GLY A 157 11.06 -14.03 -15.00
CA GLY A 157 12.37 -13.40 -15.11
C GLY A 157 13.01 -13.31 -13.72
N LEU A 158 14.20 -13.90 -13.57
CA LEU A 158 15.02 -13.69 -12.38
C LEU A 158 15.88 -12.45 -12.59
N TYR A 159 15.86 -11.56 -11.63
CA TYR A 159 16.70 -10.38 -11.57
C TYR A 159 17.57 -10.46 -10.32
N GLU A 160 18.85 -10.20 -10.48
CA GLU A 160 19.82 -10.23 -9.41
C GLU A 160 20.47 -8.84 -9.26
N THR A 161 20.57 -8.39 -8.05
CA THR A 161 21.31 -7.19 -7.67
C THR A 161 22.33 -7.58 -6.60
N GLU A 162 23.23 -6.67 -6.23
CA GLU A 162 24.23 -6.92 -5.18
C GLU A 162 23.62 -7.35 -3.85
N ASN A 163 22.38 -6.92 -3.56
CA ASN A 163 21.76 -7.11 -2.25
C ASN A 163 20.39 -7.83 -2.28
N ALA A 164 19.90 -8.21 -3.46
CA ALA A 164 18.58 -8.82 -3.58
C ALA A 164 18.42 -9.67 -4.85
N TYR A 165 17.53 -10.65 -4.73
CA TYR A 165 16.97 -11.39 -5.87
C TYR A 165 15.52 -11.01 -6.03
N ALA A 166 15.05 -10.78 -7.27
CA ALA A 166 13.66 -10.53 -7.57
C ALA A 166 13.16 -11.45 -8.70
N ILE A 167 11.94 -11.91 -8.57
CA ILE A 167 11.28 -12.73 -9.60
C ILE A 167 10.10 -11.93 -10.17
N LYS A 168 10.10 -11.72 -11.48
CA LYS A 168 9.00 -11.09 -12.19
C LYS A 168 8.03 -12.15 -12.68
N ARG A 169 6.78 -12.06 -12.25
CA ARG A 169 5.69 -12.92 -12.70
C ARG A 169 4.55 -12.07 -13.26
N TYR A 170 3.89 -12.55 -14.30
CA TYR A 170 2.81 -11.84 -14.95
C TYR A 170 1.45 -12.29 -14.44
N LEU A 171 0.54 -11.32 -14.28
CA LEU A 171 -0.89 -11.55 -14.14
C LEU A 171 -1.53 -11.63 -15.53
N GLN A 172 -2.72 -12.26 -15.64
CA GLN A 172 -3.42 -12.44 -16.92
C GLN A 172 -3.74 -11.13 -17.65
N CYS A 173 -3.84 -10.01 -16.94
CA CYS A 173 -4.04 -8.68 -17.53
C CYS A 173 -2.79 -8.07 -18.20
N GLY A 174 -1.66 -8.76 -18.16
CA GLY A 174 -0.36 -8.24 -18.60
C GLY A 174 0.34 -7.35 -17.59
N ALA A 175 -0.28 -7.06 -16.42
CA ALA A 175 0.41 -6.49 -15.29
C ALA A 175 1.36 -7.53 -14.66
N TYR A 176 2.37 -7.06 -13.95
CA TYR A 176 3.33 -7.94 -13.31
C TYR A 176 3.46 -7.60 -11.82
N TYR A 177 3.80 -8.62 -11.07
CA TYR A 177 4.17 -8.51 -9.68
C TYR A 177 5.68 -8.78 -9.56
N LEU A 178 6.37 -7.99 -8.74
CA LEU A 178 7.76 -8.21 -8.34
C LEU A 178 7.75 -8.65 -6.87
N GLY A 179 8.30 -9.81 -6.60
CA GLY A 179 8.48 -10.34 -5.26
C GLY A 179 9.94 -10.68 -5.00
#